data_5c99210061d71d2445865883c63b8832
#
_entry.id   5c99210061d71d2445865883c63b8832
#
_cell.length_a   1.000
_cell.length_b   1.000
_cell.length_c   1.000
_cell.angle_alpha   90.00
_cell.angle_beta   90.00
_cell.angle_gamma   90.00
#
_symmetry.space_group_name_H-M   'P 1'
#
loop_
_entity.id
_entity.type
_entity.pdbx_description
1 polymer ?
#
loop_
_entity_poly.entity_id
_entity_poly.type
_entity_poly.pdbx_seq_one_letter_code
_entity_poly.pdbx_strand_id
1 'polypeptide(L)'
;MIFGGRQMSTKTKESLKIVSQEEIGTGIFSMWLQADRMAEAARPGQFLSLYTRNGSKLLPRPISICEIDRENGRIRLVYRVTGKNTGTEEFSRLHPGIQVEAMGPLGNGFPLEEAEGKKVFLIGGGIGIPPMLQTAKELKAEKTAVLGYRDELF
;
A
#
# COMPACT_ATOMS: atom_id res chain seq x y z
N MET A 1 -3.12 -21.51 -35.22
CA MET A 1 -4.22 -21.35 -34.27
C MET A 1 -3.59 -20.96 -32.92
N ILE A 2 -3.51 -19.68 -32.64
CA ILE A 2 -2.84 -19.16 -31.43
C ILE A 2 -3.92 -19.04 -30.36
N PHE A 3 -3.90 -19.92 -29.37
CA PHE A 3 -4.74 -19.78 -28.20
C PHE A 3 -4.21 -18.58 -27.39
N GLY A 4 -4.95 -17.48 -27.46
CA GLY A 4 -4.73 -16.32 -26.60
C GLY A 4 -4.89 -16.73 -25.14
N GLY A 5 -3.79 -16.87 -24.43
CA GLY A 5 -3.78 -17.11 -22.99
C GLY A 5 -4.57 -15.99 -22.31
N ARG A 6 -5.69 -16.34 -21.69
CA ARG A 6 -6.48 -15.44 -20.86
C ARG A 6 -5.57 -14.97 -19.72
N GLN A 7 -5.08 -13.75 -19.80
CA GLN A 7 -4.32 -13.14 -18.72
C GLN A 7 -5.21 -13.13 -17.49
N MET A 8 -4.94 -14.04 -16.54
CA MET A 8 -5.70 -14.11 -15.30
C MET A 8 -5.57 -12.76 -14.59
N SER A 9 -6.70 -12.19 -14.17
CA SER A 9 -6.71 -10.94 -13.40
C SER A 9 -5.81 -11.13 -12.17
N THR A 10 -4.79 -10.29 -12.04
CA THR A 10 -3.91 -10.28 -10.86
C THR A 10 -4.59 -9.66 -9.63
N LYS A 11 -5.80 -9.11 -9.83
CA LYS A 11 -6.60 -8.48 -8.77
C LYS A 11 -7.41 -9.54 -8.04
N THR A 12 -7.16 -9.68 -6.75
CA THR A 12 -7.85 -10.66 -5.90
C THR A 12 -8.50 -9.97 -4.71
N LYS A 13 -9.55 -10.59 -4.17
CA LYS A 13 -10.09 -10.24 -2.85
C LYS A 13 -9.74 -11.37 -1.90
N GLU A 14 -9.03 -11.04 -0.84
CA GLU A 14 -8.48 -12.03 0.10
C GLU A 14 -8.62 -11.53 1.54
N SER A 15 -8.68 -12.48 2.46
CA SER A 15 -8.60 -12.23 3.89
C SER A 15 -7.12 -12.31 4.30
N LEU A 16 -6.52 -11.18 4.63
CA LEU A 16 -5.09 -11.03 4.88
C LEU A 16 -4.82 -10.94 6.39
N LYS A 17 -3.85 -11.70 6.88
CA LYS A 17 -3.43 -11.66 8.28
C LYS A 17 -2.54 -10.44 8.55
N ILE A 18 -2.85 -9.67 9.58
CA ILE A 18 -1.98 -8.61 10.08
C ILE A 18 -0.77 -9.27 10.75
N VAL A 19 0.42 -8.98 10.24
CA VAL A 19 1.69 -9.47 10.78
C VAL A 19 2.18 -8.56 11.90
N SER A 20 2.12 -7.25 11.67
CA SER A 20 2.42 -6.23 12.67
C SER A 20 1.62 -4.96 12.39
N GLN A 21 1.38 -4.19 13.44
CA GLN A 21 0.82 -2.84 13.35
C GLN A 21 1.41 -1.97 14.45
N GLU A 22 1.78 -0.77 14.11
CA GLU A 22 2.34 0.23 15.03
C GLU A 22 1.90 1.64 14.64
N GLU A 23 1.76 2.52 15.61
CA GLU A 23 1.60 3.95 15.40
C GLU A 23 2.99 4.57 15.23
N ILE A 24 3.26 5.13 14.06
CA ILE A 24 4.57 5.71 13.68
C ILE A 24 4.59 7.23 13.72
N GLY A 25 3.47 7.84 13.99
CA GLY A 25 3.25 9.27 14.17
C GLY A 25 1.81 9.49 14.61
N THR A 26 1.48 10.67 15.09
CA THR A 26 0.16 10.96 15.66
C THR A 26 -0.98 10.62 14.68
N GLY A 27 -1.73 9.55 14.98
CA GLY A 27 -2.80 9.03 14.14
C GLY A 27 -2.32 8.44 12.80
N ILE A 28 -1.03 8.11 12.68
CA ILE A 28 -0.44 7.48 11.50
C ILE A 28 0.03 6.08 11.85
N PHE A 29 -0.50 5.11 11.17
CA PHE A 29 -0.25 3.69 11.43
C PHE A 29 0.48 3.03 10.27
N SER A 30 1.43 2.16 10.62
CA SER A 30 2.12 1.25 9.72
C SER A 30 1.59 -0.16 9.98
N MET A 31 1.07 -0.82 8.94
CA MET A 31 0.49 -2.16 9.00
C MET A 31 1.18 -3.07 7.98
N TRP A 32 1.74 -4.18 8.44
CA TRP A 32 2.22 -5.25 7.58
C TRP A 32 1.19 -6.37 7.46
N LEU A 33 0.89 -6.75 6.23
CA LEU A 33 -0.06 -7.81 5.89
C LEU A 33 0.66 -8.99 5.25
N GLN A 34 0.32 -10.23 5.65
CA GLN A 34 0.69 -11.43 4.91
C GLN A 34 -0.20 -11.50 3.68
N ALA A 35 0.38 -11.39 2.50
CA ALA A 35 -0.32 -11.15 1.24
C ALA A 35 0.47 -11.74 0.05
N ASP A 36 0.82 -13.02 0.11
CA ASP A 36 1.76 -13.68 -0.80
C ASP A 36 1.46 -13.41 -2.27
N ARG A 37 0.23 -13.67 -2.70
CA ARG A 37 -0.18 -13.48 -4.11
C ARG A 37 -0.20 -12.00 -4.51
N MET A 38 -0.65 -11.13 -3.61
CA MET A 38 -0.69 -9.70 -3.89
C MET A 38 0.72 -9.10 -3.90
N ALA A 39 1.63 -9.55 -3.02
CA ALA A 39 3.02 -9.10 -2.99
C ALA A 39 3.78 -9.47 -4.26
N GLU A 40 3.54 -10.68 -4.80
CA GLU A 40 4.12 -11.10 -6.07
C GLU A 40 3.66 -10.22 -7.24
N ALA A 41 2.37 -9.87 -7.28
CA ALA A 41 1.76 -9.11 -8.36
C ALA A 41 1.87 -7.59 -8.23
N ALA A 42 2.12 -7.07 -7.03
CA ALA A 42 2.11 -5.64 -6.74
C ALA A 42 3.27 -4.88 -7.38
N ARG A 43 2.97 -3.63 -7.76
CA ARG A 43 3.93 -2.66 -8.31
C ARG A 43 3.92 -1.36 -7.51
N PRO A 44 5.04 -0.62 -7.49
CA PRO A 44 5.08 0.72 -6.89
C PRO A 44 3.99 1.64 -7.43
N GLY A 45 3.36 2.43 -6.57
CA GLY A 45 2.27 3.34 -6.94
C GLY A 45 0.87 2.71 -6.96
N GLN A 46 0.76 1.41 -6.72
CA GLN A 46 -0.53 0.73 -6.53
C GLN A 46 -1.04 0.85 -5.09
N PHE A 47 -2.26 0.40 -4.86
CA PHE A 47 -2.94 0.45 -3.57
C PHE A 47 -3.75 -0.82 -3.30
N LEU A 48 -4.13 -1.04 -2.06
CA LEU A 48 -5.13 -2.02 -1.65
C LEU A 48 -6.40 -1.30 -1.16
N SER A 49 -7.56 -1.89 -1.43
CA SER A 49 -8.83 -1.47 -0.81
C SER A 49 -9.13 -2.37 0.38
N LEU A 50 -9.07 -1.82 1.59
CA LEU A 50 -9.38 -2.54 2.83
C LEU A 50 -10.85 -2.39 3.20
N TYR A 51 -11.48 -3.48 3.60
CA TYR A 51 -12.87 -3.53 4.03
C TYR A 51 -12.95 -3.56 5.55
N THR A 52 -13.86 -2.75 6.11
CA THR A 52 -14.19 -2.79 7.53
C THR A 52 -15.07 -4.02 7.83
N ARG A 53 -15.05 -4.46 9.08
CA ARG A 53 -15.95 -5.51 9.58
C ARG A 53 -17.33 -4.97 9.93
N ASN A 54 -17.43 -3.66 10.12
CA ASN A 54 -18.67 -3.02 10.48
C ASN A 54 -19.56 -2.85 9.25
N GLY A 55 -20.67 -3.57 9.19
CA GLY A 55 -21.63 -3.54 8.08
C GLY A 55 -22.26 -2.17 7.80
N SER A 56 -22.14 -1.19 8.71
CA SER A 56 -22.58 0.19 8.47
C SER A 56 -21.58 1.00 7.64
N LYS A 57 -20.34 0.51 7.44
CA LYS A 57 -19.28 1.17 6.68
C LYS A 57 -19.05 0.43 5.36
N LEU A 58 -19.96 0.60 4.43
CA LEU A 58 -20.02 -0.16 3.18
C LEU A 58 -18.83 0.07 2.23
N LEU A 59 -18.24 1.27 2.26
CA LEU A 59 -17.17 1.61 1.33
C LEU A 59 -15.81 1.14 1.85
N PRO A 60 -15.01 0.43 1.03
CA PRO A 60 -13.65 0.10 1.37
C PRO A 60 -12.76 1.36 1.41
N ARG A 61 -11.61 1.24 2.08
CA ARG A 61 -10.62 2.32 2.18
C ARG A 61 -9.44 2.02 1.27
N PRO A 62 -9.24 2.82 0.20
CA PRO A 62 -8.04 2.72 -0.62
C PRO A 62 -6.84 3.22 0.16
N ILE A 63 -5.81 2.38 0.29
CA ILE A 63 -4.57 2.71 0.98
C ILE A 63 -3.42 2.33 0.07
N SER A 64 -2.55 3.31 -0.24
CA SER A 64 -1.40 3.10 -1.09
C SER A 64 -0.40 2.13 -0.46
N ILE A 65 0.19 1.31 -1.30
CA ILE A 65 1.26 0.40 -0.91
C ILE A 65 2.51 1.23 -0.61
N CYS A 66 3.01 1.11 0.62
CA CYS A 66 4.25 1.74 1.07
C CYS A 66 5.46 0.90 0.67
N GLU A 67 5.37 -0.43 0.92
CA GLU A 67 6.49 -1.35 0.73
C GLU A 67 6.00 -2.73 0.34
N ILE A 68 6.78 -3.42 -0.50
CA ILE A 68 6.51 -4.77 -0.97
C ILE A 68 7.70 -5.64 -0.62
N ASP A 69 7.49 -6.60 0.25
CA ASP A 69 8.45 -7.65 0.60
C ASP A 69 8.03 -8.94 -0.11
N ARG A 70 8.56 -9.13 -1.32
CA ARG A 70 8.22 -10.29 -2.15
C ARG A 70 8.81 -11.59 -1.60
N GLU A 71 9.95 -11.50 -0.92
CA GLU A 71 10.62 -12.68 -0.35
C GLU A 71 9.78 -13.32 0.75
N ASN A 72 9.18 -12.50 1.62
CA ASN A 72 8.34 -12.97 2.72
C ASN A 72 6.83 -12.91 2.40
N GLY A 73 6.44 -12.53 1.17
CA GLY A 73 5.05 -12.43 0.75
C GLY A 73 4.25 -11.38 1.53
N ARG A 74 4.84 -10.21 1.81
CA ARG A 74 4.23 -9.18 2.66
C ARG A 74 4.07 -7.85 1.95
N ILE A 75 3.02 -7.11 2.34
CA ILE A 75 2.77 -5.74 1.91
C ILE A 75 2.66 -4.85 3.14
N ARG A 76 3.36 -3.72 3.10
CA ARG A 76 3.25 -2.65 4.10
C ARG A 76 2.31 -1.57 3.60
N LEU A 77 1.36 -1.22 4.43
CA LEU A 77 0.47 -0.08 4.23
C LEU A 77 0.76 0.96 5.33
N VAL A 78 0.77 2.23 4.95
CA VAL A 78 0.84 3.33 5.92
C VAL A 78 -0.38 4.23 5.68
N TYR A 79 -1.14 4.51 6.74
CA TYR A 79 -2.38 5.25 6.64
C TYR A 79 -2.59 6.19 7.83
N ARG A 80 -3.36 7.24 7.59
CA ARG A 80 -3.77 8.19 8.61
C ARG A 80 -5.20 7.89 9.06
N VAL A 81 -5.45 7.98 10.37
CA VAL A 81 -6.81 7.99 10.92
C VAL A 81 -7.47 9.34 10.58
N THR A 82 -8.53 9.28 9.81
CA THR A 82 -9.19 10.48 9.24
C THR A 82 -10.29 11.07 10.13
N GLY A 83 -10.48 10.51 11.33
CA GLY A 83 -11.45 10.98 12.31
C GLY A 83 -12.18 9.85 13.03
N LYS A 84 -13.08 10.23 13.94
CA LYS A 84 -13.90 9.29 14.72
C LYS A 84 -14.92 8.57 13.84
N ASN A 85 -15.21 7.31 14.18
CA ASN A 85 -16.15 6.43 13.46
C ASN A 85 -15.82 6.20 11.99
N THR A 86 -14.56 6.38 11.59
CA THR A 86 -14.08 6.10 10.22
C THR A 86 -13.58 4.67 10.09
N GLY A 87 -13.42 4.17 8.84
CA GLY A 87 -12.81 2.86 8.60
C GLY A 87 -11.35 2.81 9.02
N THR A 88 -10.60 3.91 8.86
CA THR A 88 -9.20 4.00 9.28
C THR A 88 -9.06 3.97 10.80
N GLU A 89 -10.01 4.53 11.57
CA GLU A 89 -10.06 4.37 13.01
C GLU A 89 -10.35 2.91 13.43
N GLU A 90 -11.21 2.21 12.70
CA GLU A 90 -11.45 0.79 12.95
C GLU A 90 -10.17 -0.03 12.72
N PHE A 91 -9.45 0.23 11.61
CA PHE A 91 -8.20 -0.46 11.33
C PHE A 91 -7.12 -0.18 12.38
N SER A 92 -7.03 1.03 12.94
CA SER A 92 -6.04 1.38 13.96
C SER A 92 -6.19 0.60 15.27
N ARG A 93 -7.35 0.00 15.51
CA ARG A 93 -7.64 -0.85 16.68
C ARG A 93 -7.40 -2.34 16.45
N LEU A 94 -7.02 -2.73 15.22
CA LEU A 94 -6.71 -4.11 14.92
C LEU A 94 -5.32 -4.48 15.44
N HIS A 95 -5.11 -5.77 15.70
CA HIS A 95 -3.88 -6.29 16.30
C HIS A 95 -3.25 -7.36 15.40
N PRO A 96 -1.96 -7.64 15.54
CA PRO A 96 -1.32 -8.76 14.88
C PRO A 96 -2.09 -10.07 15.12
N GLY A 97 -2.17 -10.90 14.08
CA GLY A 97 -2.94 -12.14 14.06
C GLY A 97 -4.39 -12.00 13.58
N ILE A 98 -4.96 -10.80 13.63
CA ILE A 98 -6.29 -10.51 13.09
C ILE A 98 -6.24 -10.51 11.55
N GLN A 99 -7.36 -10.91 10.94
CA GLN A 99 -7.53 -10.86 9.50
C GLN A 99 -8.29 -9.60 9.07
N VAL A 100 -7.91 -9.03 7.95
CA VAL A 100 -8.60 -7.93 7.29
C VAL A 100 -8.90 -8.30 5.84
N GLU A 101 -10.12 -8.05 5.39
CA GLU A 101 -10.49 -8.24 3.99
C GLU A 101 -9.86 -7.15 3.13
N ALA A 102 -9.18 -7.54 2.09
CA ALA A 102 -8.53 -6.64 1.14
C ALA A 102 -8.81 -7.03 -0.30
N MET A 103 -8.86 -6.05 -1.18
CA MET A 103 -8.88 -6.24 -2.63
C MET A 103 -7.67 -5.55 -3.24
N GLY A 104 -6.95 -6.24 -4.08
CA GLY A 104 -5.78 -5.67 -4.75
C GLY A 104 -4.92 -6.68 -5.50
N PRO A 105 -3.73 -6.22 -5.93
CA PRO A 105 -3.34 -4.81 -6.03
C PRO A 105 -4.15 -4.04 -7.07
N LEU A 106 -4.45 -2.76 -6.81
CA LEU A 106 -5.27 -1.89 -7.65
C LEU A 106 -4.47 -0.70 -8.17
N GLY A 107 -4.93 -0.10 -9.26
CA GLY A 107 -4.22 0.98 -9.95
C GLY A 107 -3.19 0.46 -10.94
N ASN A 108 -2.61 1.39 -11.72
CA ASN A 108 -1.68 1.04 -12.82
C ASN A 108 -0.21 0.94 -12.37
N GLY A 109 0.11 1.50 -11.19
CA GLY A 109 1.50 1.68 -10.77
C GLY A 109 2.18 2.86 -11.48
N PHE A 110 3.44 3.13 -11.10
CA PHE A 110 4.26 4.12 -11.77
C PHE A 110 5.04 3.48 -12.94
N PRO A 111 5.23 4.18 -14.06
CA PRO A 111 5.97 3.68 -15.23
C PRO A 111 7.49 3.82 -14.99
N LEU A 112 8.05 2.95 -14.14
CA LEU A 112 9.46 3.05 -13.72
C LEU A 112 10.44 2.85 -14.88
N GLU A 113 10.08 2.05 -15.88
CA GLU A 113 10.87 1.77 -17.06
C GLU A 113 11.13 3.03 -17.90
N GLU A 114 10.17 3.95 -17.94
CA GLU A 114 10.31 5.21 -18.66
C GLU A 114 11.33 6.17 -18.02
N ALA A 115 11.65 5.94 -16.76
CA ALA A 115 12.56 6.74 -15.97
C ALA A 115 14.01 6.24 -16.00
N GLU A 116 14.28 5.08 -16.56
CA GLU A 116 15.61 4.48 -16.59
C GLU A 116 16.64 5.40 -17.26
N GLY A 117 17.77 5.61 -16.58
CA GLY A 117 18.83 6.50 -17.04
C GLY A 117 18.53 8.01 -16.96
N LYS A 118 17.38 8.41 -16.42
CA LYS A 118 17.00 9.82 -16.25
C LYS A 118 17.27 10.32 -14.83
N LYS A 119 17.18 11.63 -14.64
CA LYS A 119 17.08 12.26 -13.32
C LYS A 119 15.62 12.38 -12.94
N VAL A 120 15.27 11.84 -11.76
CA VAL A 120 13.88 11.75 -11.30
C VAL A 120 13.72 12.40 -9.94
N PHE A 121 12.68 13.20 -9.80
CA PHE A 121 12.25 13.73 -8.50
C PHE A 121 11.06 12.92 -7.99
N LEU A 122 11.18 12.38 -6.77
CA LEU A 122 10.10 11.74 -6.04
C LEU A 122 9.54 12.76 -5.06
N ILE A 123 8.38 13.30 -5.37
CA ILE A 123 7.77 14.38 -4.56
C ILE A 123 6.56 13.79 -3.82
N GLY A 124 6.63 13.83 -2.48
CA GLY A 124 5.56 13.34 -1.61
C GLY A 124 5.24 14.33 -0.51
N GLY A 125 3.95 14.48 -0.17
CA GLY A 125 3.49 15.31 0.93
C GLY A 125 2.58 14.53 1.89
N GLY A 126 2.82 14.64 3.19
CA GLY A 126 2.04 13.97 4.23
C GLY A 126 1.88 12.46 3.95
N ILE A 127 0.65 11.97 3.96
CA ILE A 127 0.37 10.53 3.71
C ILE A 127 0.66 10.08 2.26
N GLY A 128 1.06 10.98 1.37
CA GLY A 128 1.59 10.65 0.05
C GLY A 128 3.08 10.28 0.05
N ILE A 129 3.79 10.43 1.17
CA ILE A 129 5.20 10.06 1.31
C ILE A 129 5.42 8.54 1.32
N PRO A 130 4.69 7.73 2.10
CA PRO A 130 4.89 6.29 2.18
C PRO A 130 4.99 5.56 0.83
N PRO A 131 4.13 5.80 -0.18
CA PRO A 131 4.25 5.11 -1.47
C PRO A 131 5.53 5.45 -2.25
N MET A 132 6.22 6.53 -1.91
CA MET A 132 7.51 6.87 -2.54
C MET A 132 8.62 5.91 -2.14
N LEU A 133 8.51 5.21 -1.00
CA LEU A 133 9.54 4.28 -0.53
C LEU A 133 9.75 3.13 -1.51
N GLN A 134 8.69 2.40 -1.86
CA GLN A 134 8.83 1.29 -2.82
C GLN A 134 9.25 1.78 -4.20
N THR A 135 8.73 2.93 -4.61
CA THR A 135 9.14 3.58 -5.85
C THR A 135 10.64 3.88 -5.86
N ALA A 136 11.16 4.46 -4.77
CA ALA A 136 12.58 4.75 -4.62
C ALA A 136 13.46 3.48 -4.63
N LYS A 137 12.97 2.37 -4.08
CA LYS A 137 13.69 1.09 -4.05
C LYS A 137 13.82 0.46 -5.44
N GLU A 138 12.77 0.49 -6.24
CA GLU A 138 12.74 -0.20 -7.54
C GLU A 138 13.21 0.68 -8.71
N LEU A 139 13.19 2.00 -8.56
CA LEU A 139 13.56 2.95 -9.61
C LEU A 139 15.06 2.86 -9.93
N LYS A 140 15.40 2.50 -11.16
CA LYS A 140 16.78 2.45 -11.69
C LYS A 140 17.16 3.77 -12.36
N ALA A 141 17.24 4.84 -11.57
CA ALA A 141 17.55 6.19 -12.03
C ALA A 141 18.30 6.99 -10.95
N GLU A 142 18.97 8.07 -11.34
CA GLU A 142 19.41 9.10 -10.41
C GLU A 142 18.16 9.75 -9.80
N LYS A 143 17.98 9.63 -8.49
CA LYS A 143 16.74 10.05 -7.81
C LYS A 143 17.00 11.03 -6.68
N THR A 144 16.13 12.04 -6.59
CA THR A 144 16.08 12.99 -5.49
C THR A 144 14.68 12.93 -4.87
N ALA A 145 14.60 12.70 -3.57
CA ALA A 145 13.32 12.73 -2.85
C ALA A 145 13.10 14.11 -2.23
N VAL A 146 11.92 14.67 -2.47
CA VAL A 146 11.45 15.92 -1.84
C VAL A 146 10.20 15.59 -1.05
N LEU A 147 10.33 15.61 0.29
CA LEU A 147 9.31 15.15 1.21
C LEU A 147 8.81 16.31 2.07
N GLY A 148 7.50 16.59 1.97
CA GLY A 148 6.85 17.66 2.72
C GLY A 148 6.03 17.10 3.88
N TYR A 149 6.32 17.54 5.10
CA TYR A 149 5.57 17.21 6.30
C TYR A 149 4.87 18.46 6.82
N ARG A 150 3.71 18.26 7.45
CA ARG A 150 2.96 19.36 8.02
C ARG A 150 3.36 19.63 9.47
N ASP A 151 3.39 18.57 10.28
CA ASP A 151 3.54 18.69 11.73
C ASP A 151 4.73 17.88 12.27
N GLU A 152 4.88 16.62 11.86
CA GLU A 152 5.91 15.70 12.32
C GLU A 152 6.41 14.79 11.21
N LEU A 153 7.65 14.29 11.36
CA LEU A 153 8.24 13.26 10.50
C LEU A 153 7.74 11.87 10.90
N PHE A 154 7.46 11.00 9.92
CA PHE A 154 7.07 9.61 10.16
C PHE A 154 7.58 8.67 9.06
#